data_cb5d1238392e5ec6c93a9efc576fd0cd
#
_entry.id   cb5d1238392e5ec6c93a9efc576fd0cd
#
_cell.length_a   1.000
_cell.length_b   1.000
_cell.length_c   1.000
_cell.angle_alpha   90.00
_cell.angle_beta   90.00
_cell.angle_gamma   90.00
#
_symmetry.space_group_name_H-M   'P 1'
#
loop_
_entity.id
_entity.type
_entity.pdbx_description
1 polymer ?
#
loop_
_entity_poly.entity_id
_entity_poly.type
_entity_poly.pdbx_seq_one_letter_code
_entity_poly.pdbx_strand_id
1 'polypeptide(L)'
;MSRLHPHVAEANPLGEDFDYAEEFAKLDVEALKADVISVMTTSQDWWPADYGHYGGLFIRMSWHAAGTYRIHDGRGGGGQGMQRFAPLNSWPDNVSLDKARRLLWPVKKKYGNKISWADLIIFAGNCALESMGFKTFGFAFGREDVWEPRRSSGVKRTNGWAPTSATRAPASASWRSPTGPPPWV
;
A
#
# COMPACT_ATOMS: atom_id res chain seq x y z
N MET A 1 -10.53 -2.01 27.51
CA MET A 1 -10.06 -1.39 26.25
C MET A 1 -8.60 -1.03 26.44
N SER A 2 -7.70 -1.80 25.83
CA SER A 2 -6.27 -1.49 25.86
C SER A 2 -6.05 -0.23 25.04
N ARG A 3 -5.62 0.85 25.68
CA ARG A 3 -5.23 2.08 24.97
C ARG A 3 -4.12 1.70 24.00
N LEU A 4 -4.37 1.89 22.73
CA LEU A 4 -3.33 1.89 21.71
C LEU A 4 -2.25 2.85 22.22
N HIS A 5 -1.01 2.39 22.34
CA HIS A 5 0.06 3.29 22.79
C HIS A 5 0.06 4.50 21.85
N PRO A 6 -0.05 5.72 22.40
CA PRO A 6 0.07 6.91 21.58
C PRO A 6 1.43 6.86 20.87
N HIS A 7 1.48 7.34 19.63
CA HIS A 7 2.75 7.62 18.97
C HIS A 7 3.55 8.53 19.88
N VAL A 8 4.84 8.27 19.99
CA VAL A 8 5.70 9.17 20.75
C VAL A 8 5.70 10.50 19.99
N ALA A 9 5.21 11.55 20.61
CA ALA A 9 5.08 12.86 19.96
C ALA A 9 6.41 13.34 19.36
N GLU A 10 7.52 12.98 20.02
CA GLU A 10 8.86 13.26 19.55
C GLU A 10 9.25 12.58 18.23
N ALA A 11 8.55 11.50 17.84
CA ALA A 11 8.79 10.84 16.55
C ALA A 11 8.11 11.57 15.38
N ASN A 12 7.18 12.47 15.65
CA ASN A 12 6.47 13.23 14.63
C ASN A 12 7.30 14.44 14.17
N PRO A 13 7.88 14.44 12.95
CA PRO A 13 8.70 15.55 12.48
C PRO A 13 7.87 16.80 12.12
N LEU A 14 6.54 16.70 12.10
CA LEU A 14 5.64 17.79 11.74
C LEU A 14 5.24 18.67 12.93
N GLY A 15 5.55 18.21 14.17
CA GLY A 15 5.18 18.91 15.39
C GLY A 15 3.73 18.65 15.83
N GLU A 16 3.39 19.20 17.01
CA GLU A 16 2.07 19.00 17.62
C GLU A 16 0.98 19.88 16.99
N ASP A 17 1.35 21.00 16.40
CA ASP A 17 0.44 21.97 15.79
C ASP A 17 0.03 21.58 14.35
N PHE A 18 0.56 20.48 13.81
CA PHE A 18 0.25 20.05 12.45
C PHE A 18 -1.13 19.41 12.37
N ASP A 19 -2.03 20.02 11.61
CA ASP A 19 -3.35 19.47 11.25
C ASP A 19 -3.35 18.98 9.80
N TYR A 20 -3.48 17.66 9.66
CA TYR A 20 -3.51 17.05 8.33
C TYR A 20 -4.76 17.44 7.54
N ALA A 21 -5.91 17.63 8.18
CA ALA A 21 -7.14 17.99 7.49
C ALA A 21 -7.04 19.42 6.89
N GLU A 22 -6.42 20.34 7.62
CA GLU A 22 -6.16 21.70 7.11
C GLU A 22 -5.17 21.69 5.94
N GLU A 23 -4.12 20.88 6.02
CA GLU A 23 -3.15 20.75 4.91
C GLU A 23 -3.77 20.06 3.71
N PHE A 24 -4.55 19.01 3.91
CA PHE A 24 -5.26 18.32 2.84
C PHE A 24 -6.28 19.22 2.13
N ALA A 25 -6.97 20.12 2.84
CA ALA A 25 -7.93 21.05 2.25
C ALA A 25 -7.30 21.97 1.18
N LYS A 26 -5.97 22.12 1.18
CA LYS A 26 -5.21 22.89 0.18
C LYS A 26 -4.82 22.07 -1.05
N LEU A 27 -5.24 20.80 -1.12
CA LEU A 27 -4.86 19.85 -2.18
C LEU A 27 -5.86 19.87 -3.32
N ASP A 28 -5.36 19.98 -4.54
CA ASP A 28 -6.14 19.69 -5.75
C ASP A 28 -6.09 18.16 -6.00
N VAL A 29 -7.20 17.49 -5.70
CA VAL A 29 -7.34 16.04 -5.80
C VAL A 29 -7.32 15.56 -7.25
N GLU A 30 -7.89 16.34 -8.18
CA GLU A 30 -7.89 15.97 -9.59
C GLU A 30 -6.48 16.07 -10.19
N ALA A 31 -5.72 17.10 -9.82
CA ALA A 31 -4.32 17.20 -10.19
C ALA A 31 -3.48 16.07 -9.59
N LEU A 32 -3.71 15.71 -8.32
CA LEU A 32 -3.07 14.56 -7.69
C LEU A 32 -3.37 13.27 -8.44
N LYS A 33 -4.62 13.03 -8.80
CA LYS A 33 -5.05 11.86 -9.58
C LYS A 33 -4.35 11.78 -10.93
N ALA A 34 -4.30 12.90 -11.65
CA ALA A 34 -3.62 12.98 -12.94
C ALA A 34 -2.12 12.64 -12.82
N ASP A 35 -1.45 13.16 -11.78
CA ASP A 35 -0.03 12.85 -11.54
C ASP A 35 0.19 11.37 -11.17
N VAL A 36 -0.68 10.78 -10.36
CA VAL A 36 -0.62 9.34 -10.02
C VAL A 36 -0.79 8.48 -11.27
N ILE A 37 -1.75 8.83 -12.14
CA ILE A 37 -1.98 8.12 -13.42
C ILE A 37 -0.76 8.30 -14.35
N SER A 38 -0.20 9.50 -14.43
CA SER A 38 1.00 9.76 -15.22
C SER A 38 2.18 8.89 -14.78
N VAL A 39 2.46 8.81 -13.48
CA VAL A 39 3.49 7.90 -12.94
C VAL A 39 3.16 6.44 -13.27
N MET A 40 1.92 6.05 -13.16
CA MET A 40 1.46 4.68 -13.39
C MET A 40 1.66 4.20 -14.83
N THR A 41 1.56 5.12 -15.79
CA THR A 41 1.63 4.83 -17.23
C THR A 41 2.99 5.17 -17.86
N THR A 42 3.95 5.65 -17.05
CA THR A 42 5.30 6.01 -17.50
C THR A 42 6.33 5.02 -16.98
N SER A 43 6.73 4.08 -17.84
CA SER A 43 7.75 3.08 -17.48
C SER A 43 9.09 3.72 -17.15
N GLN A 44 9.76 3.21 -16.12
CA GLN A 44 11.07 3.67 -15.67
C GLN A 44 12.12 2.61 -15.96
N ASP A 45 13.29 3.01 -16.47
CA ASP A 45 14.38 2.09 -16.81
C ASP A 45 14.89 1.28 -15.60
N TRP A 46 14.90 1.90 -14.41
CA TRP A 46 15.34 1.24 -13.18
C TRP A 46 14.34 0.21 -12.64
N TRP A 47 13.08 0.25 -13.07
CA TRP A 47 12.01 -0.68 -12.74
C TRP A 47 11.00 -0.69 -13.88
N PRO A 48 11.26 -1.40 -14.99
CA PRO A 48 10.37 -1.42 -16.14
C PRO A 48 8.96 -1.90 -15.78
N ALA A 49 7.95 -1.23 -16.34
CA ALA A 49 6.56 -1.58 -16.14
C ALA A 49 6.15 -2.75 -17.02
N ASP A 50 5.43 -3.71 -16.45
CA ASP A 50 4.80 -4.80 -17.19
C ASP A 50 3.77 -4.19 -18.17
N TYR A 51 3.95 -4.45 -19.45
CA TYR A 51 3.11 -3.87 -20.51
C TYR A 51 2.96 -2.34 -20.45
N GLY A 52 3.95 -1.65 -19.88
CA GLY A 52 3.96 -0.19 -19.75
C GLY A 52 3.07 0.38 -18.67
N HIS A 53 2.57 -0.43 -17.72
CA HIS A 53 1.60 0.02 -16.73
C HIS A 53 1.86 -0.57 -15.33
N TYR A 54 2.02 0.30 -14.31
CA TYR A 54 2.26 -0.12 -12.92
C TYR A 54 1.00 -0.40 -12.11
N GLY A 55 -0.18 -0.39 -12.72
CA GLY A 55 -1.46 -0.51 -12.01
C GLY A 55 -1.56 -1.76 -11.15
N GLY A 56 -1.16 -2.92 -11.66
CA GLY A 56 -1.13 -4.17 -10.89
C GLY A 56 -0.24 -4.08 -9.65
N LEU A 57 0.93 -3.42 -9.77
CA LEU A 57 1.84 -3.19 -8.65
C LEU A 57 1.24 -2.23 -7.61
N PHE A 58 0.51 -1.18 -8.03
CA PHE A 58 -0.15 -0.23 -7.14
C PHE A 58 -1.37 -0.84 -6.44
N ILE A 59 -2.17 -1.66 -7.14
CA ILE A 59 -3.26 -2.42 -6.53
C ILE A 59 -2.70 -3.37 -5.46
N ARG A 60 -1.63 -4.12 -5.79
CA ARG A 60 -0.99 -5.01 -4.83
C ARG A 60 -0.47 -4.25 -3.61
N MET A 61 0.17 -3.09 -3.79
CA MET A 61 0.64 -2.25 -2.69
C MET A 61 -0.51 -1.83 -1.78
N SER A 62 -1.61 -1.36 -2.35
CA SER A 62 -2.79 -0.90 -1.60
C SER A 62 -3.47 -2.06 -0.86
N TRP A 63 -3.62 -3.21 -1.53
CA TRP A 63 -4.17 -4.42 -0.93
C TRP A 63 -3.33 -4.90 0.25
N HIS A 64 -2.01 -4.94 0.10
CA HIS A 64 -1.10 -5.39 1.17
C HIS A 64 -0.98 -4.38 2.31
N ALA A 65 -1.32 -3.11 2.09
CA ALA A 65 -1.50 -2.15 3.18
C ALA A 65 -2.82 -2.36 3.91
N ALA A 66 -3.93 -2.48 3.17
CA ALA A 66 -5.27 -2.65 3.74
C ALA A 66 -5.48 -4.02 4.38
N GLY A 67 -4.96 -5.09 3.75
CA GLY A 67 -5.14 -6.48 4.17
C GLY A 67 -4.47 -6.87 5.50
N THR A 68 -3.71 -5.97 6.11
CA THR A 68 -3.17 -6.17 7.46
C THR A 68 -4.21 -5.92 8.57
N TYR A 69 -5.42 -5.47 8.21
CA TYR A 69 -6.47 -5.18 9.17
C TYR A 69 -6.94 -6.43 9.91
N ARG A 70 -7.07 -6.31 11.22
CA ARG A 70 -7.51 -7.38 12.12
C ARG A 70 -8.89 -7.05 12.68
N ILE A 71 -9.88 -7.84 12.31
CA ILE A 71 -11.27 -7.65 12.76
C ILE A 71 -11.48 -7.83 14.27
N HIS A 72 -10.60 -8.60 14.94
CA HIS A 72 -10.74 -8.89 16.37
C HIS A 72 -10.39 -7.72 17.29
N ASP A 73 -9.48 -6.86 16.86
CA ASP A 73 -8.97 -5.77 17.69
C ASP A 73 -8.79 -4.44 16.96
N GLY A 74 -9.16 -4.39 15.67
CA GLY A 74 -9.11 -3.19 14.86
C GLY A 74 -7.68 -2.70 14.51
N ARG A 75 -6.65 -3.51 14.77
CA ARG A 75 -5.26 -3.14 14.44
C ARG A 75 -4.93 -3.41 12.99
N GLY A 76 -3.88 -2.75 12.49
CA GLY A 76 -3.45 -2.87 11.10
C GLY A 76 -4.30 -2.04 10.14
N GLY A 77 -4.33 -2.46 8.89
CA GLY A 77 -5.02 -1.76 7.80
C GLY A 77 -4.22 -0.63 7.18
N GLY A 78 -4.80 -0.01 6.16
CA GLY A 78 -4.16 1.06 5.38
C GLY A 78 -4.16 2.44 6.04
N GLY A 79 -4.65 2.56 7.29
CA GLY A 79 -4.97 3.84 7.92
C GLY A 79 -3.78 4.69 8.37
N GLN A 80 -2.56 4.16 8.35
CA GLN A 80 -1.42 4.82 8.98
C GLN A 80 -0.11 4.76 8.15
N GLY A 81 -0.16 4.21 6.95
CA GLY A 81 1.03 4.09 6.10
C GLY A 81 2.13 3.17 6.64
N MET A 82 1.77 2.22 7.51
CA MET A 82 2.68 1.32 8.22
C MET A 82 3.55 0.44 7.30
N GLN A 83 3.13 0.22 6.06
CA GLN A 83 3.89 -0.57 5.08
C GLN A 83 5.29 0.00 4.80
N ARG A 84 5.56 1.25 5.14
CA ARG A 84 6.88 1.89 5.02
C ARG A 84 7.90 1.36 6.02
N PHE A 85 7.44 0.75 7.12
CA PHE A 85 8.26 0.39 8.27
C PHE A 85 8.35 -1.11 8.51
N ALA A 86 9.43 -1.50 9.19
CA ALA A 86 9.55 -2.86 9.70
C ALA A 86 8.45 -3.14 10.78
N PRO A 87 7.95 -4.38 10.86
CA PRO A 87 8.34 -5.53 10.06
C PRO A 87 7.60 -5.65 8.72
N LEU A 88 6.58 -4.82 8.46
CA LEU A 88 5.71 -4.97 7.28
C LEU A 88 6.47 -4.83 5.95
N ASN A 89 7.40 -3.89 5.87
CA ASN A 89 8.19 -3.67 4.65
C ASN A 89 9.13 -4.84 4.30
N SER A 90 9.36 -5.76 5.22
CA SER A 90 10.25 -6.94 5.04
C SER A 90 9.48 -8.26 4.98
N TRP A 91 8.15 -8.23 5.00
CA TRP A 91 7.37 -9.45 4.79
C TRP A 91 7.59 -10.02 3.39
N PRO A 92 7.65 -11.36 3.21
CA PRO A 92 7.81 -11.96 1.88
C PRO A 92 6.76 -11.50 0.87
N ASP A 93 5.51 -11.32 1.30
CA ASP A 93 4.42 -10.85 0.45
C ASP A 93 4.57 -9.38 0.02
N ASN A 94 5.41 -8.62 0.70
CA ASN A 94 5.68 -7.22 0.41
C ASN A 94 6.95 -6.99 -0.41
N VAL A 95 7.53 -8.07 -0.96
CA VAL A 95 8.69 -7.97 -1.84
C VAL A 95 8.39 -7.03 -3.01
N SER A 96 9.34 -6.17 -3.35
CA SER A 96 9.23 -5.16 -4.43
C SER A 96 8.22 -4.02 -4.21
N LEU A 97 7.49 -3.97 -3.09
CA LEU A 97 6.59 -2.84 -2.82
C LEU A 97 7.33 -1.55 -2.40
N ASP A 98 8.59 -1.65 -2.04
CA ASP A 98 9.49 -0.49 -1.92
C ASP A 98 9.64 0.23 -3.28
N LYS A 99 9.64 -0.51 -4.41
CA LYS A 99 9.66 0.04 -5.77
C LYS A 99 8.37 0.80 -6.07
N ALA A 100 7.21 0.28 -5.67
CA ALA A 100 5.94 0.97 -5.81
C ALA A 100 5.95 2.32 -5.08
N ARG A 101 6.44 2.35 -3.83
CA ARG A 101 6.57 3.60 -3.06
C ARG A 101 7.61 4.55 -3.69
N ARG A 102 8.70 4.01 -4.23
CA ARG A 102 9.70 4.82 -4.92
C ARG A 102 9.16 5.44 -6.22
N LEU A 103 8.31 4.72 -6.96
CA LEU A 103 7.61 5.26 -8.14
C LEU A 103 6.68 6.42 -7.76
N LEU A 104 6.00 6.33 -6.61
CA LEU A 104 5.12 7.39 -6.10
C LEU A 104 5.88 8.56 -5.45
N TRP A 105 7.19 8.43 -5.21
CA TRP A 105 7.96 9.47 -4.54
C TRP A 105 7.92 10.85 -5.23
N PRO A 106 8.00 10.98 -6.57
CA PRO A 106 7.85 12.27 -7.23
C PRO A 106 6.53 12.96 -6.91
N VAL A 107 5.43 12.20 -6.87
CA VAL A 107 4.10 12.70 -6.48
C VAL A 107 4.11 13.16 -5.03
N LYS A 108 4.58 12.30 -4.12
CA LYS A 108 4.69 12.65 -2.69
C LYS A 108 5.54 13.91 -2.48
N LYS A 109 6.66 14.03 -3.19
CA LYS A 109 7.54 15.20 -3.13
C LYS A 109 6.86 16.48 -3.63
N LYS A 110 6.07 16.39 -4.71
CA LYS A 110 5.34 17.52 -5.29
C LYS A 110 4.30 18.09 -4.32
N TYR A 111 3.54 17.22 -3.69
CA TYR A 111 2.43 17.63 -2.82
C TYR A 111 2.82 17.75 -1.33
N GLY A 112 3.97 17.24 -0.94
CA GLY A 112 4.50 17.40 0.42
C GLY A 112 3.55 16.88 1.51
N ASN A 113 3.28 17.73 2.49
CA ASN A 113 2.42 17.38 3.63
C ASN A 113 0.92 17.43 3.33
N LYS A 114 0.52 17.96 2.15
CA LYS A 114 -0.89 17.97 1.72
C LYS A 114 -1.45 16.58 1.45
N ILE A 115 -0.60 15.59 1.27
CA ILE A 115 -1.01 14.18 1.12
C ILE A 115 -0.14 13.28 2.00
N SER A 116 -0.76 12.49 2.87
CA SER A 116 -0.06 11.49 3.67
C SER A 116 0.36 10.30 2.80
N TRP A 117 1.34 9.53 3.25
CA TRP A 117 1.65 8.23 2.65
C TRP A 117 0.50 7.24 2.83
N ALA A 118 -0.20 7.32 3.96
CA ALA A 118 -1.35 6.47 4.23
C ALA A 118 -2.43 6.63 3.16
N ASP A 119 -2.79 7.88 2.85
CA ASP A 119 -3.74 8.16 1.79
C ASP A 119 -3.18 7.87 0.39
N LEU A 120 -1.96 8.28 0.09
CA LEU A 120 -1.36 8.10 -1.23
C LEU A 120 -1.22 6.62 -1.63
N ILE A 121 -0.82 5.76 -0.70
CA ILE A 121 -0.70 4.31 -0.96
C ILE A 121 -2.05 3.71 -1.37
N ILE A 122 -3.11 4.03 -0.63
CA ILE A 122 -4.44 3.47 -0.93
C ILE A 122 -5.06 4.14 -2.16
N PHE A 123 -4.89 5.46 -2.28
CA PHE A 123 -5.39 6.22 -3.43
C PHE A 123 -4.78 5.76 -4.76
N ALA A 124 -3.49 5.42 -4.78
CA ALA A 124 -2.83 4.90 -5.97
C ALA A 124 -3.47 3.59 -6.47
N GLY A 125 -3.91 2.71 -5.56
CA GLY A 125 -4.65 1.51 -5.93
C GLY A 125 -6.04 1.82 -6.49
N ASN A 126 -6.73 2.80 -5.91
CA ASN A 126 -8.02 3.27 -6.41
C ASN A 126 -7.88 3.85 -7.83
N CYS A 127 -6.91 4.73 -8.05
CA CYS A 127 -6.59 5.27 -9.38
C CYS A 127 -6.25 4.16 -10.39
N ALA A 128 -5.54 3.12 -9.94
CA ALA A 128 -5.18 1.99 -10.80
C ALA A 128 -6.41 1.21 -11.26
N LEU A 129 -7.33 0.91 -10.35
CA LEU A 129 -8.60 0.26 -10.69
C LEU A 129 -9.41 1.10 -11.68
N GLU A 130 -9.52 2.40 -11.44
CA GLU A 130 -10.26 3.30 -12.32
C GLU A 130 -9.61 3.44 -13.70
N SER A 131 -8.28 3.49 -13.76
CA SER A 131 -7.55 3.56 -15.04
C SER A 131 -7.76 2.32 -15.91
N MET A 132 -8.12 1.20 -15.29
CA MET A 132 -8.46 -0.06 -15.97
C MET A 132 -9.97 -0.22 -16.21
N GLY A 133 -10.77 0.83 -15.99
CA GLY A 133 -12.20 0.85 -16.28
C GLY A 133 -13.10 0.36 -15.15
N PHE A 134 -12.55 0.04 -13.96
CA PHE A 134 -13.37 -0.32 -12.81
C PHE A 134 -14.03 0.94 -12.21
N LYS A 135 -15.31 0.87 -11.92
CA LYS A 135 -16.04 1.96 -11.25
C LYS A 135 -15.94 1.76 -9.73
N THR A 136 -15.09 2.54 -9.09
CA THR A 136 -14.98 2.54 -7.63
C THR A 136 -16.16 3.25 -6.97
N PHE A 137 -16.42 2.93 -5.69
CA PHE A 137 -17.47 3.63 -4.93
C PHE A 137 -17.08 5.05 -4.49
N GLY A 138 -15.85 5.45 -4.78
CA GLY A 138 -15.27 6.70 -4.33
C GLY A 138 -14.09 6.46 -3.38
N PHE A 139 -13.56 7.55 -2.85
CA PHE A 139 -12.41 7.51 -1.95
C PHE A 139 -12.54 8.59 -0.87
N ALA A 140 -12.38 8.20 0.38
CA ALA A 140 -12.30 9.13 1.48
C ALA A 140 -10.84 9.30 1.91
N PHE A 141 -10.38 10.53 2.00
CA PHE A 141 -9.08 10.91 2.55
C PHE A 141 -9.16 11.16 4.06
N GLY A 142 -8.03 11.44 4.70
CA GLY A 142 -7.96 11.77 6.12
C GLY A 142 -7.14 10.78 6.95
N ARG A 143 -6.38 9.90 6.31
CA ARG A 143 -5.48 8.96 6.99
C ARG A 143 -4.17 9.65 7.30
N GLU A 144 -3.86 9.77 8.58
CA GLU A 144 -2.61 10.36 9.01
C GLU A 144 -1.46 9.35 8.97
N ASP A 145 -0.27 9.86 8.71
CA ASP A 145 0.95 9.06 8.74
C ASP A 145 1.42 8.79 10.16
N VAL A 146 1.90 7.57 10.41
CA VAL A 146 2.77 7.30 11.56
C VAL A 146 4.23 7.50 11.16
N TRP A 147 5.06 7.88 12.13
CA TRP A 147 6.45 8.24 11.90
C TRP A 147 7.44 7.26 12.53
N GLU A 148 6.95 6.24 13.20
CA GLU A 148 7.77 5.18 13.78
C GLU A 148 7.16 3.80 13.50
N PRO A 149 8.00 2.75 13.46
CA PRO A 149 7.51 1.38 13.41
C PRO A 149 6.69 1.12 14.69
N ARG A 150 5.40 0.90 14.57
CA ARG A 150 4.65 0.39 15.70
C ARG A 150 5.26 -0.95 16.13
N ARG A 151 5.70 -1.04 17.37
CA ARG A 151 5.85 -2.34 18.00
C ARG A 151 4.46 -2.96 18.06
N SER A 152 4.11 -3.70 17.01
CA SER A 152 2.91 -4.53 17.01
C SER A 152 3.14 -5.62 18.05
N SER A 153 2.90 -5.29 19.33
CA SER A 153 2.87 -6.29 20.39
C SER A 153 1.84 -7.33 19.97
N GLY A 154 2.30 -8.43 19.42
CA GLY A 154 1.49 -9.58 19.09
C GLY A 154 1.32 -10.01 17.65
N VAL A 155 1.80 -9.28 16.64
CA VAL A 155 1.94 -9.88 15.31
C VAL A 155 3.32 -10.54 15.22
N LYS A 156 3.41 -11.74 15.76
CA LYS A 156 4.52 -12.64 15.36
C LYS A 156 4.42 -12.78 13.85
N ARG A 157 5.56 -12.80 13.16
CA ARG A 157 5.70 -13.04 11.70
C ARG A 157 4.91 -14.24 11.16
N THR A 158 4.31 -15.05 12.07
CA THR A 158 3.49 -16.22 11.82
C THR A 158 1.99 -15.93 11.71
N ASN A 159 1.50 -14.73 12.05
CA ASN A 159 0.07 -14.44 12.16
C ASN A 159 -0.47 -13.57 11.01
N GLY A 160 0.39 -13.15 10.08
CA GLY A 160 -0.04 -12.55 8.84
C GLY A 160 0.24 -13.54 7.72
N TRP A 161 -0.78 -14.15 7.15
CA TRP A 161 -0.68 -15.00 5.95
C TRP A 161 0.35 -16.15 6.04
N ALA A 162 0.48 -16.83 7.17
CA ALA A 162 0.99 -18.18 7.12
C ALA A 162 -0.06 -19.03 6.39
N PRO A 163 0.29 -19.74 5.29
CA PRO A 163 -0.63 -20.70 4.74
C PRO A 163 -1.05 -21.62 5.86
N THR A 164 -2.37 -21.73 6.09
CA THR A 164 -2.89 -22.73 7.01
C THR A 164 -2.33 -24.07 6.59
N SER A 165 -2.05 -24.95 7.53
CA SER A 165 -1.49 -26.30 7.27
C SER A 165 -2.25 -27.11 6.21
N ALA A 166 -3.51 -26.71 5.92
CA ALA A 166 -4.37 -27.28 4.87
C ALA A 166 -3.95 -26.87 3.43
N THR A 167 -3.14 -25.84 3.22
CA THR A 167 -2.71 -25.38 1.89
C THR A 167 -1.26 -25.73 1.55
N ARG A 168 -0.57 -26.44 2.42
CA ARG A 168 0.75 -26.99 2.08
C ARG A 168 0.57 -28.18 1.15
N ALA A 169 0.64 -27.92 -0.14
CA ALA A 169 0.74 -29.00 -1.13
C ALA A 169 1.92 -29.93 -0.71
N PRO A 170 1.75 -31.24 -0.80
CA PRO A 170 2.85 -32.14 -0.49
C PRO A 170 4.07 -31.81 -1.37
N ALA A 171 5.26 -31.86 -0.80
CA ALA A 171 6.53 -31.50 -1.43
C ALA A 171 6.88 -32.30 -2.72
N SER A 172 6.02 -33.22 -3.13
CA SER A 172 6.11 -34.05 -4.34
C SER A 172 5.24 -33.59 -5.52
N ALA A 173 4.48 -32.49 -5.38
CA ALA A 173 3.74 -31.94 -6.52
C ALA A 173 4.71 -31.17 -7.43
N SER A 174 5.37 -31.89 -8.33
CA SER A 174 6.08 -31.27 -9.46
C SER A 174 5.02 -30.62 -10.36
N TRP A 175 5.05 -29.32 -10.49
CA TRP A 175 4.28 -28.60 -11.50
C TRP A 175 4.76 -29.06 -12.87
N ARG A 176 3.99 -29.92 -13.51
CA ARG A 176 4.14 -30.16 -14.95
C ARG A 176 3.39 -29.05 -15.66
N SER A 177 4.08 -28.24 -16.42
CA SER A 177 3.45 -27.31 -17.36
C SER A 177 2.50 -28.09 -18.25
N PRO A 178 1.25 -27.62 -18.45
CA PRO A 178 0.38 -28.20 -19.46
C PRO A 178 1.05 -28.02 -20.83
N THR A 179 1.47 -29.12 -21.45
CA THR A 179 1.96 -29.13 -22.83
C THR A 179 0.75 -29.21 -23.76
N GLY A 180 0.10 -28.08 -24.01
CA GLY A 180 -0.97 -27.97 -24.98
C GLY A 180 -1.36 -26.50 -25.15
N PRO A 181 -1.76 -26.07 -26.38
CA PRO A 181 -2.27 -24.71 -26.57
C PRO A 181 -3.56 -24.52 -25.80
N PRO A 182 -3.84 -23.32 -25.29
CA PRO A 182 -5.08 -23.03 -24.58
C PRO A 182 -6.31 -23.21 -25.51
N PRO A 183 -7.46 -23.60 -24.99
CA PRO A 183 -8.64 -23.99 -25.80
C PRO A 183 -9.40 -22.82 -26.45
N TRP A 184 -8.71 -21.67 -26.68
CA TRP A 184 -9.32 -20.43 -27.18
C TRP A 184 -8.45 -19.72 -28.25
N VAL A 185 -7.88 -20.53 -29.13
CA VAL A 185 -7.36 -20.03 -30.42
C VAL A 185 -8.27 -20.59 -31.53
#